data_6b1348291d8dbfc044f2f9a967ad123f
#
_entry.id   6b1348291d8dbfc044f2f9a967ad123f
#
_cell.length_a   1.000
_cell.length_b   1.000
_cell.length_c   1.000
_cell.angle_alpha   90.00
_cell.angle_beta   90.00
_cell.angle_gamma   90.00
#
_symmetry.space_group_name_H-M   'P 1'
#
loop_
_entity.id
_entity.type
_entity.pdbx_description
1 polymer ?
#
loop_
_entity_poly.entity_id
_entity_poly.type
_entity_poly.pdbx_seq_one_letter_code
_entity_poly.pdbx_strand_id
1 'polypeptide(L)'
;MHNILVGFIVAAVVLLTAQTSAARRLDTLIPGLYGGDGITLATDPTANHAAHFTVGSSASINRLNEQITSQIGIFPFSSSVSGFTFAFDPSLGTFLRTTESLGPLFAERAPTLGGGKLNLHFSYTFFTYDTFEGQSLSHFPVTARHEPDVIGFPDIREQFELDTVRIDLDIKLRVQIFAFAATYGITDRLDVGVFLPITSVDMDVKSHARVVVSPSNTLFPNVHTFVGGPESPDDAAHGYAFGLGDVVLRAKYSLLKSDVIDVSGAFLTTLATGNHQDFLGSGATTLRPFLVLSRTLFDMLTPHLNIGYEFNLDRGHQSAVQYVLGVDVGTATWTVAGELLGRHEPAGDGIGDHILNGSLGVKWNPWKQLLVLANAQVPFNRNSGLRSDLILTFGAEYSF
;
A
#
# COMPACT_ATOMS: atom_id res chain seq x y z
N MET A 1 -1.14 -25.42 -23.05
CA MET A 1 -1.18 -25.11 -21.62
C MET A 1 0.15 -25.35 -20.93
N HIS A 2 0.80 -26.52 -21.05
CA HIS A 2 2.07 -26.83 -20.36
C HIS A 2 3.18 -25.81 -20.66
N ASN A 3 3.38 -25.43 -21.93
CA ASN A 3 4.42 -24.46 -22.33
C ASN A 3 4.19 -23.03 -21.89
N ILE A 4 2.93 -22.62 -21.68
CA ILE A 4 2.58 -21.27 -21.17
C ILE A 4 2.87 -21.19 -19.68
N LEU A 5 2.53 -22.24 -18.93
CA LEU A 5 2.81 -22.32 -17.49
C LEU A 5 4.33 -22.32 -17.21
N VAL A 6 5.10 -23.08 -18.00
CA VAL A 6 6.56 -23.11 -17.92
C VAL A 6 7.17 -21.75 -18.28
N GLY A 7 6.63 -21.04 -19.27
CA GLY A 7 7.07 -19.70 -19.64
C GLY A 7 6.84 -18.68 -18.52
N PHE A 8 5.70 -18.75 -17.83
CA PHE A 8 5.39 -17.90 -16.66
C PHE A 8 6.32 -18.20 -15.47
N ILE A 9 6.56 -19.47 -15.16
CA ILE A 9 7.46 -19.86 -14.08
C ILE A 9 8.90 -19.41 -14.37
N VAL A 10 9.39 -19.58 -15.59
CA VAL A 10 10.74 -19.14 -15.99
C VAL A 10 10.86 -17.62 -15.96
N ALA A 11 9.86 -16.86 -16.43
CA ALA A 11 9.84 -15.41 -16.33
C ALA A 11 9.82 -14.92 -14.86
N ALA A 12 9.04 -15.57 -14.00
CA ALA A 12 9.02 -15.27 -12.56
C ALA A 12 10.35 -15.57 -11.88
N VAL A 13 11.03 -16.67 -12.25
CA VAL A 13 12.35 -17.05 -11.71
C VAL A 13 13.44 -16.09 -12.17
N VAL A 14 13.41 -15.63 -13.41
CA VAL A 14 14.38 -14.65 -13.95
C VAL A 14 14.21 -13.28 -13.29
N LEU A 15 12.96 -12.88 -12.97
CA LEU A 15 12.68 -11.63 -12.23
C LEU A 15 13.12 -11.70 -10.76
N LEU A 16 13.11 -12.90 -10.16
CA LEU A 16 13.57 -13.12 -8.78
C LEU A 16 15.09 -12.95 -8.60
N THR A 17 15.88 -13.05 -9.67
CA THR A 17 17.36 -12.94 -9.62
C THR A 17 17.88 -11.53 -9.90
N ALA A 18 17.04 -10.59 -10.29
CA ALA A 18 17.42 -9.21 -10.58
C ALA A 18 17.41 -8.33 -9.33
N GLN A 19 18.04 -8.76 -8.24
CA GLN A 19 18.38 -7.85 -7.15
C GLN A 19 19.62 -7.07 -7.52
N THR A 20 19.42 -5.86 -8.01
CA THR A 20 20.51 -4.98 -8.40
C THR A 20 20.95 -4.11 -7.26
N SER A 21 22.28 -4.12 -7.04
CA SER A 21 23.10 -2.99 -6.58
C SER A 21 22.76 -2.34 -5.25
N ALA A 22 23.77 -2.17 -4.42
CA ALA A 22 23.85 -1.44 -3.16
C ALA A 22 23.39 0.04 -3.25
N ALA A 23 22.16 0.27 -3.65
CA ALA A 23 21.48 1.53 -3.40
C ALA A 23 21.17 1.62 -1.89
N ARG A 24 21.26 2.81 -1.34
CA ARG A 24 20.89 3.07 0.05
C ARG A 24 19.44 2.63 0.26
N ARG A 25 19.17 1.85 1.30
CA ARG A 25 17.81 1.39 1.65
C ARG A 25 16.87 2.59 1.79
N LEU A 26 15.64 2.47 1.30
CA LEU A 26 14.68 3.57 1.30
C LEU A 26 14.27 3.99 2.72
N ASP A 27 14.14 3.05 3.66
CA ASP A 27 13.80 3.31 5.05
C ASP A 27 14.87 4.14 5.80
N THR A 28 16.11 4.18 5.26
CA THR A 28 17.23 4.94 5.84
C THR A 28 17.50 6.26 5.13
N LEU A 29 16.76 6.64 4.10
CA LEU A 29 17.00 7.89 3.35
C LEU A 29 16.87 9.12 4.24
N ILE A 30 15.74 9.24 4.96
CA ILE A 30 15.48 10.37 5.84
C ILE A 30 16.44 10.37 7.05
N PRO A 31 16.61 9.26 7.80
CA PRO A 31 17.59 9.23 8.89
C PRO A 31 19.02 9.56 8.46
N GLY A 32 19.37 9.23 7.25
CA GLY A 32 20.71 9.42 6.75
C GLY A 32 20.98 10.74 6.02
N LEU A 33 20.02 11.68 5.96
CA LEU A 33 20.22 12.99 5.33
C LEU A 33 21.35 13.76 5.97
N TYR A 34 21.47 13.69 7.29
CA TYR A 34 22.49 14.45 8.05
C TYR A 34 23.68 13.58 8.50
N GLY A 35 23.93 12.44 7.81
CA GLY A 35 25.00 11.51 8.14
C GLY A 35 24.55 10.38 9.07
N GLY A 36 25.37 9.34 9.21
CA GLY A 36 25.07 8.15 10.03
C GLY A 36 25.03 8.43 11.53
N ASP A 37 25.69 9.49 11.97
CA ASP A 37 25.84 9.87 13.38
C ASP A 37 24.84 10.96 13.81
N GLY A 38 23.86 11.30 12.98
CA GLY A 38 22.84 12.32 13.26
C GLY A 38 23.17 13.69 12.68
N ILE A 39 22.49 14.74 13.18
CA ILE A 39 22.66 16.11 12.71
C ILE A 39 23.98 16.65 13.23
N THR A 40 24.90 16.95 12.32
CA THR A 40 26.21 17.53 12.66
C THR A 40 26.10 19.05 12.77
N LEU A 41 26.26 19.55 13.97
CA LEU A 41 26.34 20.98 14.26
C LEU A 41 27.79 21.48 14.21
N ALA A 42 27.96 22.80 14.19
CA ALA A 42 29.28 23.41 14.33
C ALA A 42 29.89 23.06 15.70
N THR A 43 31.17 22.73 15.72
CA THR A 43 31.90 22.46 16.97
C THR A 43 32.08 23.75 17.74
N ASP A 44 31.53 23.84 18.94
CA ASP A 44 31.90 24.87 19.91
C ASP A 44 33.18 24.42 20.63
N PRO A 45 34.21 25.26 20.69
CA PRO A 45 35.46 24.92 21.36
C PRO A 45 35.32 24.72 22.88
N THR A 46 34.20 25.15 23.47
CA THR A 46 33.91 25.03 24.91
C THR A 46 33.02 23.84 25.27
N ALA A 47 32.32 23.28 24.30
CA ALA A 47 31.44 22.14 24.47
C ALA A 47 31.40 21.30 23.18
N ASN A 48 31.81 20.05 23.25
CA ASN A 48 31.78 19.17 22.08
C ASN A 48 30.34 18.65 21.86
N HIS A 49 29.48 19.47 21.26
CA HIS A 49 28.06 19.17 21.01
C HIS A 49 27.77 18.95 19.53
N ALA A 50 28.73 18.45 18.75
CA ALA A 50 28.58 18.34 17.31
C ALA A 50 27.55 17.29 16.82
N ALA A 51 27.20 16.29 17.64
CA ALA A 51 26.45 15.11 17.16
C ALA A 51 25.36 14.60 18.15
N HIS A 52 24.59 15.51 18.74
CA HIS A 52 23.62 15.15 19.79
C HIS A 52 22.16 15.11 19.33
N PHE A 53 21.87 15.44 18.06
CA PHE A 53 20.52 15.44 17.54
C PHE A 53 20.35 14.31 16.52
N THR A 54 19.50 13.33 16.79
CA THR A 54 19.25 12.23 15.87
C THR A 54 17.88 12.36 15.21
N VAL A 55 17.87 12.34 13.87
CA VAL A 55 16.63 12.29 13.07
C VAL A 55 16.06 10.90 13.06
N GLY A 56 16.90 9.87 13.14
CA GLY A 56 16.48 8.47 13.07
C GLY A 56 15.65 7.99 14.27
N SER A 57 15.75 8.65 15.43
CA SER A 57 14.93 8.37 16.61
C SER A 57 13.57 9.09 16.59
N SER A 58 13.30 9.90 15.57
CA SER A 58 12.01 10.61 15.47
C SER A 58 10.84 9.64 15.31
N ALA A 59 9.91 9.66 16.26
CA ALA A 59 8.70 8.85 16.20
C ALA A 59 7.89 9.10 14.92
N SER A 60 7.89 10.33 14.40
CA SER A 60 7.19 10.69 13.16
C SER A 60 7.77 10.00 11.93
N ILE A 61 9.11 9.87 11.84
CA ILE A 61 9.75 9.18 10.71
C ILE A 61 9.53 7.68 10.78
N ASN A 62 9.65 7.09 11.97
CA ASN A 62 9.38 5.66 12.15
C ASN A 62 7.93 5.33 11.76
N ARG A 63 6.96 6.15 12.18
CA ARG A 63 5.56 6.00 11.82
C ARG A 63 5.32 6.17 10.31
N LEU A 64 5.96 7.15 9.68
CA LEU A 64 5.88 7.33 8.23
C LEU A 64 6.41 6.10 7.49
N ASN A 65 7.56 5.57 7.86
CA ASN A 65 8.15 4.37 7.27
C ASN A 65 7.24 3.14 7.46
N GLU A 66 6.65 2.96 8.64
CA GLU A 66 5.69 1.89 8.91
C GLU A 66 4.44 2.01 8.03
N GLN A 67 3.92 3.22 7.87
CA GLN A 67 2.75 3.46 7.03
C GLN A 67 3.04 3.26 5.54
N ILE A 68 4.20 3.70 5.05
CA ILE A 68 4.64 3.44 3.67
C ILE A 68 4.68 1.92 3.44
N THR A 69 5.37 1.20 4.30
CA THR A 69 5.53 -0.26 4.23
C THR A 69 4.18 -0.98 4.26
N SER A 70 3.33 -0.63 5.24
CA SER A 70 2.02 -1.24 5.40
C SER A 70 1.11 -0.98 4.19
N GLN A 71 0.98 0.26 3.74
CA GLN A 71 0.01 0.61 2.70
C GLN A 71 0.42 0.14 1.30
N ILE A 72 1.71 0.10 0.99
CA ILE A 72 2.18 -0.48 -0.28
C ILE A 72 1.98 -2.00 -0.29
N GLY A 73 2.31 -2.68 0.83
CA GLY A 73 2.21 -4.14 0.93
C GLY A 73 0.78 -4.68 0.92
N ILE A 74 -0.20 -3.89 1.35
CA ILE A 74 -1.62 -4.28 1.41
C ILE A 74 -2.50 -3.58 0.38
N PHE A 75 -1.90 -2.96 -0.64
CA PHE A 75 -2.64 -2.25 -1.68
C PHE A 75 -3.72 -3.15 -2.29
N PRO A 76 -4.99 -2.72 -2.41
CA PRO A 76 -6.05 -3.54 -2.98
C PRO A 76 -5.79 -3.80 -4.46
N PHE A 77 -5.61 -5.06 -4.83
CA PHE A 77 -5.52 -5.45 -6.22
C PHE A 77 -6.92 -5.48 -6.83
N SER A 78 -7.01 -5.11 -8.11
CA SER A 78 -8.27 -5.28 -8.84
C SER A 78 -8.66 -6.76 -8.89
N SER A 79 -9.96 -7.02 -8.73
CA SER A 79 -10.48 -8.40 -8.65
C SER A 79 -10.22 -9.17 -9.93
N SER A 80 -9.51 -10.29 -9.83
CA SER A 80 -9.20 -11.18 -10.96
C SER A 80 -10.35 -12.11 -11.38
N VAL A 81 -11.50 -12.06 -10.71
CA VAL A 81 -12.63 -12.98 -10.93
C VAL A 81 -13.94 -12.25 -11.18
N SER A 82 -13.88 -10.94 -11.31
CA SER A 82 -15.11 -10.15 -11.42
C SER A 82 -15.73 -10.15 -12.81
N GLY A 83 -14.93 -10.39 -13.87
CA GLY A 83 -15.36 -10.15 -15.24
C GLY A 83 -16.21 -11.24 -15.87
N PHE A 84 -15.81 -12.48 -15.74
CA PHE A 84 -16.52 -13.60 -16.37
C PHE A 84 -16.75 -14.73 -15.37
N THR A 85 -17.99 -15.23 -15.33
CA THR A 85 -18.34 -16.46 -14.62
C THR A 85 -19.02 -17.41 -15.60
N PHE A 86 -18.83 -18.72 -15.38
CA PHE A 86 -19.35 -19.77 -16.24
C PHE A 86 -20.09 -20.80 -15.40
N ALA A 87 -21.18 -21.36 -15.96
CA ALA A 87 -21.84 -22.52 -15.41
C ALA A 87 -21.88 -23.61 -16.47
N PHE A 88 -21.69 -24.85 -16.06
CA PHE A 88 -21.85 -26.01 -16.95
C PHE A 88 -23.33 -26.25 -17.23
N ASP A 89 -23.72 -26.29 -18.50
CA ASP A 89 -25.04 -26.67 -18.93
C ASP A 89 -25.02 -28.16 -19.37
N PRO A 90 -25.60 -29.05 -18.57
CA PRO A 90 -25.63 -30.49 -18.91
C PRO A 90 -26.37 -30.80 -20.19
N SER A 91 -27.36 -29.97 -20.59
CA SER A 91 -28.17 -30.19 -21.80
C SER A 91 -27.40 -29.90 -23.08
N LEU A 92 -26.44 -28.96 -23.01
CA LEU A 92 -25.58 -28.57 -24.12
C LEU A 92 -24.19 -29.21 -24.04
N GLY A 93 -23.85 -29.84 -22.91
CA GLY A 93 -22.52 -30.42 -22.67
C GLY A 93 -21.38 -29.39 -22.69
N THR A 94 -21.67 -28.12 -22.42
CA THR A 94 -20.70 -27.03 -22.51
C THR A 94 -20.91 -26.01 -21.39
N PHE A 95 -19.91 -25.14 -21.20
CA PHE A 95 -20.01 -24.02 -20.26
C PHE A 95 -20.66 -22.82 -20.93
N LEU A 96 -21.69 -22.30 -20.30
CA LEU A 96 -22.31 -21.03 -20.68
C LEU A 96 -21.82 -19.92 -19.76
N ARG A 97 -21.57 -18.73 -20.34
CA ARG A 97 -21.29 -17.53 -19.59
C ARG A 97 -22.58 -17.10 -18.85
N THR A 98 -22.43 -16.89 -17.53
CA THR A 98 -23.56 -16.51 -16.66
C THR A 98 -23.54 -15.04 -16.24
N THR A 99 -22.48 -14.29 -16.61
CA THR A 99 -22.36 -12.88 -16.25
C THR A 99 -23.05 -11.98 -17.26
N GLU A 100 -23.91 -11.12 -16.75
CA GLU A 100 -24.66 -10.12 -17.51
C GLU A 100 -23.97 -8.78 -17.56
N SER A 101 -23.18 -8.42 -16.53
CA SER A 101 -22.24 -7.31 -16.52
C SER A 101 -20.81 -7.78 -16.31
N LEU A 102 -19.81 -6.88 -16.54
CA LEU A 102 -18.39 -7.22 -16.42
C LEU A 102 -17.86 -7.11 -14.99
N GLY A 103 -18.73 -6.76 -14.04
CA GLY A 103 -18.45 -6.78 -12.61
C GLY A 103 -17.66 -5.62 -12.03
N PRO A 104 -17.48 -5.67 -10.71
CA PRO A 104 -16.78 -4.63 -9.96
C PRO A 104 -15.28 -4.59 -10.30
N LEU A 105 -14.59 -3.58 -9.76
CA LEU A 105 -13.16 -3.37 -10.00
C LEU A 105 -12.31 -3.96 -8.87
N PHE A 106 -12.59 -3.61 -7.62
CA PHE A 106 -11.86 -4.06 -6.43
C PHE A 106 -12.66 -5.03 -5.58
N ALA A 107 -13.99 -4.86 -5.52
CA ALA A 107 -14.85 -5.84 -4.89
C ALA A 107 -14.84 -7.16 -5.64
N GLU A 108 -15.24 -8.21 -4.97
CA GLU A 108 -15.55 -9.49 -5.59
C GLU A 108 -17.05 -9.67 -5.72
N ARG A 109 -17.48 -10.43 -6.71
CA ARG A 109 -18.81 -11.02 -6.78
C ARG A 109 -18.84 -12.36 -6.09
N ALA A 110 -20.02 -12.75 -5.57
CA ALA A 110 -20.20 -14.04 -4.93
C ALA A 110 -20.02 -15.24 -5.88
N PRO A 111 -20.46 -15.23 -7.15
CA PRO A 111 -20.23 -16.35 -8.05
C PRO A 111 -18.74 -16.66 -8.24
N THR A 112 -18.44 -17.94 -8.39
CA THR A 112 -17.12 -18.50 -8.72
C THR A 112 -16.86 -18.45 -10.22
N LEU A 113 -15.62 -18.66 -10.64
CA LEU A 113 -15.22 -18.70 -12.05
C LEU A 113 -15.86 -19.85 -12.81
N GLY A 114 -16.05 -21.01 -12.14
CA GLY A 114 -16.55 -22.27 -12.72
C GLY A 114 -15.45 -23.31 -12.88
N GLY A 115 -15.80 -24.57 -12.74
CA GLY A 115 -14.85 -25.70 -12.75
C GLY A 115 -14.07 -25.81 -14.06
N GLY A 116 -12.73 -25.98 -13.95
CA GLY A 116 -11.85 -26.12 -15.10
C GLY A 116 -11.52 -24.83 -15.86
N LYS A 117 -12.02 -23.67 -15.40
CA LYS A 117 -11.78 -22.38 -16.03
C LYS A 117 -10.54 -21.70 -15.43
N LEU A 118 -9.81 -20.96 -16.28
CA LEU A 118 -8.64 -20.18 -15.91
C LEU A 118 -8.88 -18.72 -16.29
N ASN A 119 -8.63 -17.80 -15.35
CA ASN A 119 -8.57 -16.37 -15.61
C ASN A 119 -7.14 -15.86 -15.33
N LEU A 120 -6.59 -15.13 -16.27
CA LEU A 120 -5.33 -14.41 -16.12
C LEU A 120 -5.65 -12.92 -16.08
N HIS A 121 -5.05 -12.23 -15.13
CA HIS A 121 -5.22 -10.81 -14.91
C HIS A 121 -3.87 -10.11 -14.85
N PHE A 122 -3.80 -8.93 -15.46
CA PHE A 122 -2.71 -7.99 -15.34
C PHE A 122 -3.26 -6.62 -14.99
N SER A 123 -2.65 -5.92 -14.05
CA SER A 123 -2.93 -4.50 -13.81
C SER A 123 -1.66 -3.71 -13.57
N TYR A 124 -1.73 -2.43 -13.95
CA TYR A 124 -0.74 -1.41 -13.66
C TYR A 124 -1.40 -0.29 -12.89
N THR A 125 -0.87 -0.03 -11.70
CA THR A 125 -1.34 1.03 -10.82
C THR A 125 -0.20 1.99 -10.56
N PHE A 126 -0.48 3.30 -10.61
CA PHE A 126 0.50 4.31 -10.25
C PHE A 126 -0.14 5.44 -9.44
N PHE A 127 0.62 5.98 -8.51
CA PHE A 127 0.23 7.08 -7.64
C PHE A 127 1.44 7.73 -6.98
N THR A 128 1.22 8.93 -6.45
CA THR A 128 2.14 9.64 -5.58
C THR A 128 1.45 9.84 -4.24
N TYR A 129 2.15 9.65 -3.15
CA TYR A 129 1.61 10.02 -1.85
C TYR A 129 1.79 11.51 -1.61
N ASP A 130 0.75 12.17 -1.12
CA ASP A 130 0.66 13.62 -0.98
C ASP A 130 0.60 14.07 0.47
N THR A 131 -0.05 13.29 1.35
CA THR A 131 -0.21 13.62 2.76
C THR A 131 0.01 12.42 3.67
N PHE A 132 0.50 12.70 4.90
CA PHE A 132 0.59 11.74 6.00
C PHE A 132 -0.08 12.34 7.24
N GLU A 133 -1.09 11.66 7.80
CA GLU A 133 -1.90 12.14 8.94
C GLU A 133 -2.44 13.57 8.76
N GLY A 134 -2.85 13.91 7.54
CA GLY A 134 -3.35 15.23 7.19
C GLY A 134 -2.29 16.29 6.95
N GLN A 135 -1.01 15.99 7.17
CA GLN A 135 0.09 16.89 6.89
C GLN A 135 0.64 16.64 5.47
N SER A 136 0.94 17.71 4.74
CA SER A 136 1.53 17.59 3.40
C SER A 136 2.95 17.02 3.47
N LEU A 137 3.24 16.05 2.61
CA LEU A 137 4.59 15.50 2.46
C LEU A 137 5.56 16.50 1.82
N SER A 138 5.08 17.51 1.09
CA SER A 138 5.94 18.58 0.55
C SER A 138 6.38 19.60 1.61
N HIS A 139 5.80 19.56 2.82
CA HIS A 139 6.12 20.40 3.97
C HIS A 139 5.93 19.61 5.26
N PHE A 140 6.66 18.51 5.40
CA PHE A 140 6.50 17.59 6.51
C PHE A 140 7.47 17.96 7.66
N PRO A 141 6.95 18.48 8.81
CA PRO A 141 7.80 18.92 9.90
C PRO A 141 8.25 17.75 10.77
N VAL A 142 9.53 17.69 11.05
CA VAL A 142 10.12 16.77 12.01
C VAL A 142 10.88 17.56 13.05
N THR A 143 10.85 17.14 14.31
CA THR A 143 11.61 17.74 15.38
C THR A 143 12.59 16.70 15.93
N ALA A 144 13.87 16.98 15.78
CA ALA A 144 14.93 16.25 16.47
C ALA A 144 15.17 16.89 17.84
N ARG A 145 15.23 16.04 18.86
CA ARG A 145 15.52 16.46 20.24
C ARG A 145 16.97 16.18 20.54
N HIS A 146 17.52 16.97 21.43
CA HIS A 146 18.83 16.73 22.01
C HIS A 146 18.82 15.39 22.77
N GLU A 147 19.81 14.55 22.54
CA GLU A 147 20.00 13.34 23.35
C GLU A 147 20.69 13.75 24.66
N PRO A 148 20.17 13.30 25.84
CA PRO A 148 20.76 13.66 27.10
C PRO A 148 22.21 13.15 27.20
N ASP A 149 23.13 14.02 27.50
CA ASP A 149 24.51 13.63 27.73
C ASP A 149 24.63 12.74 28.99
N VAL A 150 25.26 11.60 28.86
CA VAL A 150 25.46 10.62 29.95
C VAL A 150 26.52 11.09 30.98
N ILE A 151 27.10 12.25 30.79
CA ILE A 151 28.20 12.73 31.66
C ILE A 151 27.68 13.72 32.70
N GLY A 152 27.51 13.20 33.90
CA GLY A 152 27.08 13.78 35.14
C GLY A 152 27.66 15.15 35.56
N PHE A 153 27.12 16.23 35.03
CA PHE A 153 27.21 17.53 35.62
C PHE A 153 25.80 18.09 35.82
N PRO A 154 25.33 18.23 37.05
CA PRO A 154 24.03 18.81 37.33
C PRO A 154 24.06 20.35 37.10
N ASP A 155 22.89 20.88 36.75
CA ASP A 155 22.36 22.22 36.90
C ASP A 155 22.68 23.33 35.87
N ILE A 156 23.74 23.30 35.09
CA ILE A 156 24.00 24.39 34.14
C ILE A 156 23.70 23.95 32.69
N ARG A 157 23.76 22.66 32.41
CA ARG A 157 23.58 22.09 31.07
C ARG A 157 22.10 21.92 30.65
N GLU A 158 21.18 21.81 31.61
CA GLU A 158 19.75 21.61 31.32
C GLU A 158 19.12 22.71 30.45
N GLN A 159 19.73 23.93 30.41
CA GLN A 159 19.16 25.04 29.66
C GLN A 159 19.26 24.86 28.14
N PHE A 160 20.40 24.36 27.62
CA PHE A 160 20.58 24.13 26.18
C PHE A 160 20.20 22.70 25.74
N GLU A 161 20.10 21.75 26.65
CA GLU A 161 19.59 20.40 26.37
C GLU A 161 18.12 20.39 25.94
N LEU A 162 17.38 21.47 26.20
CA LEU A 162 16.03 21.69 25.73
C LEU A 162 15.92 22.31 24.33
N ASP A 163 17.08 22.68 23.75
CA ASP A 163 17.10 23.10 22.35
C ASP A 163 16.66 21.97 21.43
N THR A 164 16.05 22.33 20.33
CA THR A 164 15.57 21.36 19.33
C THR A 164 16.04 21.76 17.94
N VAL A 165 16.13 20.78 17.04
CA VAL A 165 16.29 21.07 15.62
C VAL A 165 14.98 20.78 14.93
N ARG A 166 14.37 21.79 14.34
CA ARG A 166 13.23 21.67 13.47
C ARG A 166 13.68 21.44 12.05
N ILE A 167 13.15 20.38 11.42
CA ILE A 167 13.46 19.96 10.07
C ILE A 167 12.16 20.03 9.27
N ASP A 168 12.17 20.75 8.16
CA ASP A 168 11.11 20.74 7.17
C ASP A 168 11.54 19.86 5.99
N LEU A 169 10.78 18.78 5.75
CA LEU A 169 11.04 17.80 4.68
C LEU A 169 10.10 18.05 3.49
N ASP A 170 10.64 18.05 2.26
CA ASP A 170 9.89 17.89 1.02
C ASP A 170 10.10 16.46 0.52
N ILE A 171 9.07 15.61 0.69
CA ILE A 171 9.11 14.19 0.36
C ILE A 171 8.23 13.95 -0.87
N LYS A 172 8.83 13.41 -1.93
CA LYS A 172 8.12 12.92 -3.11
C LYS A 172 8.23 11.41 -3.17
N LEU A 173 7.13 10.72 -2.93
CA LEU A 173 7.06 9.26 -2.87
C LEU A 173 6.14 8.75 -3.98
N ARG A 174 6.74 8.25 -5.07
CA ARG A 174 6.05 7.71 -6.25
C ARG A 174 6.06 6.19 -6.20
N VAL A 175 4.92 5.60 -6.44
CA VAL A 175 4.74 4.14 -6.42
C VAL A 175 4.11 3.68 -7.71
N GLN A 176 4.64 2.59 -8.25
CA GLN A 176 4.09 1.88 -9.40
C GLN A 176 4.00 0.39 -9.06
N ILE A 177 2.86 -0.23 -9.34
CA ILE A 177 2.61 -1.64 -9.06
C ILE A 177 2.15 -2.32 -10.34
N PHE A 178 2.89 -3.33 -10.77
CA PHE A 178 2.53 -4.25 -11.86
C PHE A 178 2.05 -5.54 -11.21
N ALA A 179 0.75 -5.82 -11.21
CA ALA A 179 0.20 -7.01 -10.60
C ALA A 179 -0.20 -8.03 -11.66
N PHE A 180 0.29 -9.24 -11.50
CA PHE A 180 -0.08 -10.40 -12.30
C PHE A 180 -0.89 -11.35 -11.43
N ALA A 181 -2.02 -11.82 -11.91
CA ALA A 181 -2.82 -12.79 -11.18
C ALA A 181 -3.28 -13.93 -12.07
N ALA A 182 -3.40 -15.09 -11.46
CA ALA A 182 -4.02 -16.26 -12.08
C ALA A 182 -5.05 -16.83 -11.10
N THR A 183 -6.26 -17.05 -11.57
CA THR A 183 -7.35 -17.71 -10.81
C THR A 183 -7.84 -18.93 -11.58
N TYR A 184 -7.96 -20.05 -10.87
CA TYR A 184 -8.42 -21.31 -11.42
C TYR A 184 -9.64 -21.82 -10.65
N GLY A 185 -10.71 -22.13 -11.36
CA GLY A 185 -11.87 -22.82 -10.83
C GLY A 185 -11.58 -24.30 -10.65
N ILE A 186 -11.40 -24.76 -9.41
CA ILE A 186 -11.19 -26.19 -9.11
C ILE A 186 -12.52 -26.93 -9.33
N THR A 187 -13.61 -26.35 -8.86
CA THR A 187 -14.98 -26.84 -9.04
C THR A 187 -15.91 -25.67 -9.38
N ASP A 188 -17.17 -25.95 -9.64
CA ASP A 188 -18.19 -24.89 -9.83
C ASP A 188 -18.45 -24.06 -8.56
N ARG A 189 -17.86 -24.44 -7.43
CA ARG A 189 -18.01 -23.74 -6.14
C ARG A 189 -16.71 -23.29 -5.51
N LEU A 190 -15.55 -23.69 -6.04
CA LEU A 190 -14.25 -23.39 -5.44
C LEU A 190 -13.29 -22.82 -6.47
N ASP A 191 -12.84 -21.61 -6.22
CA ASP A 191 -11.74 -20.95 -6.93
C ASP A 191 -10.52 -20.85 -6.04
N VAL A 192 -9.33 -20.98 -6.63
CA VAL A 192 -8.06 -20.63 -6.02
C VAL A 192 -7.29 -19.67 -6.93
N GLY A 193 -6.49 -18.81 -6.35
CA GLY A 193 -5.75 -17.82 -7.11
C GLY A 193 -4.44 -17.42 -6.45
N VAL A 194 -3.56 -16.84 -7.25
CA VAL A 194 -2.30 -16.24 -6.84
C VAL A 194 -2.15 -14.86 -7.46
N PHE A 195 -1.63 -13.89 -6.68
CA PHE A 195 -1.28 -12.56 -7.14
C PHE A 195 0.21 -12.33 -6.90
N LEU A 196 0.89 -11.84 -7.92
CA LEU A 196 2.32 -11.57 -7.95
C LEU A 196 2.51 -10.08 -8.26
N PRO A 197 2.66 -9.21 -7.26
CA PRO A 197 2.96 -7.80 -7.49
C PRO A 197 4.45 -7.60 -7.73
N ILE A 198 4.78 -6.78 -8.71
CA ILE A 198 6.11 -6.21 -8.91
C ILE A 198 5.98 -4.72 -8.64
N THR A 199 6.67 -4.25 -7.63
CA THR A 199 6.56 -2.88 -7.12
C THR A 199 7.80 -2.08 -7.47
N SER A 200 7.59 -0.83 -7.86
CA SER A 200 8.62 0.19 -8.03
C SER A 200 8.32 1.34 -7.08
N VAL A 201 9.30 1.74 -6.29
CA VAL A 201 9.22 2.87 -5.37
C VAL A 201 10.37 3.82 -5.68
N ASP A 202 10.02 5.08 -5.89
CA ASP A 202 10.93 6.17 -6.17
C ASP A 202 10.70 7.26 -5.12
N MET A 203 11.74 7.57 -4.34
CA MET A 203 11.65 8.50 -3.21
C MET A 203 12.72 9.58 -3.33
N ASP A 204 12.26 10.83 -3.48
CA ASP A 204 13.08 12.03 -3.37
C ASP A 204 12.78 12.71 -2.04
N VAL A 205 13.81 13.09 -1.30
CA VAL A 205 13.67 13.85 -0.06
C VAL A 205 14.60 15.03 -0.10
N LYS A 206 14.07 16.21 0.21
CA LYS A 206 14.86 17.42 0.48
C LYS A 206 14.57 17.87 1.90
N SER A 207 15.55 18.45 2.56
CA SER A 207 15.41 18.90 3.94
C SER A 207 16.06 20.25 4.14
N HIS A 208 15.44 21.03 5.02
CA HIS A 208 15.97 22.26 5.57
C HIS A 208 15.81 22.20 7.09
N ALA A 209 16.89 22.36 7.84
CA ALA A 209 16.86 22.29 9.28
C ALA A 209 17.25 23.61 9.91
N ARG A 210 16.66 23.93 11.07
CA ARG A 210 17.01 25.09 11.88
C ARG A 210 17.05 24.74 13.36
N VAL A 211 17.99 25.31 14.05
CA VAL A 211 18.06 25.23 15.51
C VAL A 211 16.98 26.13 16.12
N VAL A 212 16.24 25.61 17.06
CA VAL A 212 15.24 26.32 17.87
C VAL A 212 15.76 26.35 19.30
N VAL A 213 16.34 27.49 19.66
CA VAL A 213 16.90 27.70 21.01
C VAL A 213 15.74 27.72 22.02
N SER A 214 15.88 26.96 23.09
CA SER A 214 14.89 26.93 24.17
C SER A 214 14.84 28.32 24.86
N PRO A 215 13.65 28.82 25.23
CA PRO A 215 13.51 30.05 26.02
C PRO A 215 14.24 30.01 27.37
N SER A 216 14.53 28.84 27.91
CA SER A 216 15.33 28.66 29.12
C SER A 216 16.81 28.76 28.87
N ASN A 217 17.28 28.60 27.63
CA ASN A 217 18.70 28.74 27.26
C ASN A 217 19.09 30.22 27.08
N THR A 218 19.23 30.93 28.18
CA THR A 218 19.59 32.36 28.19
C THR A 218 21.12 32.60 28.27
N LEU A 219 21.85 31.59 28.71
CA LEU A 219 23.31 31.74 28.94
C LEU A 219 24.15 31.30 27.74
N PHE A 220 23.64 30.36 26.95
CA PHE A 220 24.38 29.72 25.86
C PHE A 220 23.59 29.66 24.57
N PRO A 221 23.00 30.77 24.07
CA PRO A 221 22.07 30.74 22.92
C PRO A 221 22.71 30.33 21.59
N ASN A 222 24.06 30.28 21.53
CA ASN A 222 24.80 29.93 20.32
C ASN A 222 25.54 28.59 20.42
N VAL A 223 25.32 27.80 21.47
CA VAL A 223 25.98 26.48 21.62
C VAL A 223 25.61 25.56 20.48
N HIS A 224 24.32 25.54 20.10
CA HIS A 224 23.84 24.76 19.00
C HIS A 224 23.66 25.66 17.78
N THR A 225 24.48 25.48 16.76
CA THR A 225 24.39 26.21 15.50
C THR A 225 24.98 25.35 14.39
N PHE A 226 24.50 25.51 13.19
CA PHE A 226 25.12 24.92 12.00
C PHE A 226 26.38 25.76 11.61
N VAL A 227 27.23 25.16 10.78
CA VAL A 227 28.32 25.90 10.18
C VAL A 227 27.76 27.02 9.31
N GLY A 228 27.93 28.28 9.76
CA GLY A 228 27.39 29.45 9.05
C GLY A 228 26.17 30.09 9.68
N GLY A 229 25.58 29.50 10.76
CA GLY A 229 24.47 30.13 11.48
C GLY A 229 23.43 29.13 12.01
N PRO A 230 22.25 29.61 12.39
CA PRO A 230 21.21 28.79 13.00
C PRO A 230 20.46 27.85 12.00
N GLU A 231 20.69 27.99 10.70
CA GLU A 231 20.07 27.21 9.65
C GLU A 231 21.08 26.29 8.97
N SER A 232 20.66 25.07 8.63
CA SER A 232 21.50 24.15 7.86
C SER A 232 21.55 24.54 6.39
N PRO A 233 22.61 24.15 5.66
CA PRO A 233 22.48 24.02 4.22
C PRO A 233 21.34 23.07 3.88
N ASP A 234 20.70 23.27 2.73
CA ASP A 234 19.75 22.30 2.19
C ASP A 234 20.45 20.97 1.92
N ASP A 235 19.83 19.88 2.34
CA ASP A 235 20.30 18.52 2.05
C ASP A 235 19.26 17.75 1.25
N ALA A 236 19.69 16.78 0.47
CA ALA A 236 18.81 16.00 -0.37
C ALA A 236 19.30 14.56 -0.50
N ALA A 237 18.35 13.64 -0.53
CA ALA A 237 18.59 12.23 -0.80
C ALA A 237 17.58 11.71 -1.82
N HIS A 238 18.05 10.78 -2.65
CA HIS A 238 17.22 10.06 -3.61
C HIS A 238 17.45 8.57 -3.47
N GLY A 239 16.38 7.80 -3.60
CA GLY A 239 16.43 6.34 -3.61
C GLY A 239 15.36 5.75 -4.53
N TYR A 240 15.72 4.62 -5.10
CA TYR A 240 14.85 3.86 -6.00
C TYR A 240 14.94 2.38 -5.67
N ALA A 241 13.79 1.72 -5.62
CA ALA A 241 13.71 0.27 -5.46
C ALA A 241 12.74 -0.32 -6.49
N PHE A 242 13.06 -1.51 -6.97
CA PHE A 242 12.22 -2.28 -7.89
C PHE A 242 12.35 -3.77 -7.57
N GLY A 243 11.26 -4.48 -7.41
CA GLY A 243 11.30 -5.90 -7.11
C GLY A 243 9.95 -6.54 -6.85
N LEU A 244 9.97 -7.79 -6.44
CA LEU A 244 8.79 -8.53 -6.02
C LEU A 244 8.21 -7.91 -4.75
N GLY A 245 6.91 -7.68 -4.75
CA GLY A 245 6.14 -7.32 -3.56
C GLY A 245 5.67 -8.54 -2.77
N ASP A 246 4.65 -8.34 -1.94
CA ASP A 246 4.08 -9.43 -1.15
C ASP A 246 3.14 -10.28 -1.99
N VAL A 247 3.45 -11.57 -2.10
CA VAL A 247 2.64 -12.55 -2.84
C VAL A 247 1.35 -12.81 -2.09
N VAL A 248 0.21 -12.81 -2.80
CA VAL A 248 -1.10 -13.10 -2.21
C VAL A 248 -1.66 -14.41 -2.76
N LEU A 249 -2.03 -15.30 -1.87
CA LEU A 249 -2.79 -16.50 -2.17
C LEU A 249 -4.25 -16.29 -1.81
N ARG A 250 -5.15 -16.83 -2.62
CA ARG A 250 -6.59 -16.66 -2.46
C ARG A 250 -7.33 -17.97 -2.64
N ALA A 251 -8.39 -18.18 -1.85
CA ALA A 251 -9.40 -19.20 -2.06
C ALA A 251 -10.78 -18.57 -1.88
N LYS A 252 -11.76 -18.95 -2.72
CA LYS A 252 -13.17 -18.53 -2.59
C LYS A 252 -14.08 -19.73 -2.78
N TYR A 253 -15.07 -19.84 -1.90
CA TYR A 253 -16.07 -20.90 -1.93
C TYR A 253 -17.48 -20.32 -1.96
N SER A 254 -18.28 -20.72 -2.95
CA SER A 254 -19.70 -20.34 -3.08
C SER A 254 -20.53 -21.08 -2.03
N LEU A 255 -21.02 -20.34 -1.02
CA LEU A 255 -21.81 -20.86 0.09
C LEU A 255 -23.29 -20.99 -0.27
N LEU A 256 -23.86 -19.93 -0.85
CA LEU A 256 -25.27 -19.82 -1.19
C LEU A 256 -25.45 -19.18 -2.57
N LYS A 257 -26.25 -19.82 -3.40
CA LYS A 257 -26.83 -19.24 -4.63
C LYS A 257 -28.32 -19.22 -4.46
N SER A 258 -28.98 -18.08 -4.54
CA SER A 258 -30.42 -17.95 -4.40
C SER A 258 -30.95 -16.81 -5.25
N ASP A 259 -32.27 -16.78 -5.42
CA ASP A 259 -32.98 -15.71 -6.16
C ASP A 259 -32.96 -14.36 -5.38
N VAL A 260 -32.55 -14.34 -4.13
CA VAL A 260 -32.50 -13.13 -3.28
C VAL A 260 -31.12 -12.56 -3.20
N ILE A 261 -30.11 -13.39 -2.90
CA ILE A 261 -28.74 -13.00 -2.70
C ILE A 261 -27.79 -14.17 -2.92
N ASP A 262 -26.65 -13.91 -3.52
CA ASP A 262 -25.53 -14.84 -3.59
C ASP A 262 -24.51 -14.52 -2.51
N VAL A 263 -24.00 -15.57 -1.85
CA VAL A 263 -23.02 -15.45 -0.75
C VAL A 263 -21.85 -16.38 -0.98
N SER A 264 -20.64 -15.86 -0.82
CA SER A 264 -19.41 -16.66 -0.83
C SER A 264 -18.55 -16.30 0.38
N GLY A 265 -17.83 -17.30 0.88
CA GLY A 265 -16.73 -17.11 1.80
C GLY A 265 -15.42 -17.10 1.03
N ALA A 266 -14.52 -16.19 1.38
CA ALA A 266 -13.21 -16.12 0.77
C ALA A 266 -12.11 -15.94 1.82
N PHE A 267 -10.90 -16.32 1.44
CA PHE A 267 -9.74 -16.29 2.30
C PHE A 267 -8.54 -15.82 1.49
N LEU A 268 -7.85 -14.78 1.96
CA LEU A 268 -6.59 -14.31 1.43
C LEU A 268 -5.47 -14.54 2.45
N THR A 269 -4.30 -14.88 1.94
CA THR A 269 -3.05 -14.91 2.72
C THR A 269 -2.03 -14.07 1.96
N THR A 270 -1.56 -13.00 2.59
CA THR A 270 -0.43 -12.22 2.09
C THR A 270 0.84 -12.75 2.73
N LEU A 271 1.82 -13.10 1.92
CA LEU A 271 3.12 -13.60 2.36
C LEU A 271 4.14 -12.46 2.32
N ALA A 272 4.92 -12.27 3.38
CA ALA A 272 5.96 -11.25 3.48
C ALA A 272 7.16 -11.58 2.57
N THR A 273 6.97 -11.52 1.26
CA THR A 273 8.00 -11.83 0.26
C THR A 273 8.73 -10.61 -0.26
N GLY A 274 8.12 -9.43 -0.15
CA GLY A 274 8.71 -8.15 -0.56
C GLY A 274 9.75 -7.65 0.45
N ASN A 275 10.73 -6.91 -0.05
CA ASN A 275 11.70 -6.25 0.83
C ASN A 275 11.07 -5.01 1.49
N HIS A 276 10.71 -5.12 2.76
CA HIS A 276 10.08 -4.05 3.51
C HIS A 276 11.01 -2.84 3.77
N GLN A 277 12.33 -3.04 3.79
CA GLN A 277 13.31 -1.98 3.98
C GLN A 277 13.42 -1.05 2.77
N ASP A 278 13.03 -1.55 1.60
CA ASP A 278 12.93 -0.82 0.35
C ASP A 278 11.47 -0.53 -0.04
N PHE A 279 10.53 -0.64 0.93
CA PHE A 279 9.10 -0.41 0.74
C PHE A 279 8.44 -1.24 -0.37
N LEU A 280 9.01 -2.40 -0.70
CA LEU A 280 8.45 -3.29 -1.72
C LEU A 280 7.39 -4.24 -1.17
N GLY A 281 7.28 -4.40 0.15
CA GLY A 281 6.30 -5.25 0.83
C GLY A 281 6.07 -4.81 2.27
N SER A 282 5.06 -5.40 2.91
CA SER A 282 4.65 -5.05 4.27
C SER A 282 5.63 -5.55 5.35
N GLY A 283 6.44 -6.56 5.03
CA GLY A 283 7.27 -7.26 6.01
C GLY A 283 6.46 -8.03 7.05
N ALA A 284 5.19 -8.33 6.76
CA ALA A 284 4.29 -9.07 7.64
C ALA A 284 3.41 -10.04 6.87
N THR A 285 3.16 -11.21 7.45
CA THR A 285 2.21 -12.18 6.92
C THR A 285 0.83 -11.87 7.45
N THR A 286 -0.18 -11.80 6.56
CA THR A 286 -1.56 -11.57 6.96
C THR A 286 -2.50 -12.68 6.52
N LEU A 287 -3.56 -12.89 7.30
CA LEU A 287 -4.66 -13.81 7.00
C LEU A 287 -5.96 -13.02 7.00
N ARG A 288 -6.73 -13.08 5.91
CA ARG A 288 -7.98 -12.34 5.78
C ARG A 288 -9.13 -13.24 5.34
N PRO A 289 -9.90 -13.82 6.26
CA PRO A 289 -11.23 -14.33 5.95
C PRO A 289 -12.20 -13.18 5.67
N PHE A 290 -13.05 -13.34 4.66
CA PHE A 290 -14.08 -12.34 4.34
C PHE A 290 -15.31 -12.95 3.67
N LEU A 291 -16.44 -12.28 3.79
CA LEU A 291 -17.68 -12.59 3.13
C LEU A 291 -17.88 -11.72 1.90
N VAL A 292 -18.41 -12.32 0.87
CA VAL A 292 -18.76 -11.69 -0.40
C VAL A 292 -20.25 -11.85 -0.61
N LEU A 293 -20.97 -10.75 -0.72
CA LEU A 293 -22.40 -10.71 -1.01
C LEU A 293 -22.62 -9.93 -2.29
N SER A 294 -23.41 -10.47 -3.18
CA SER A 294 -23.81 -9.77 -4.41
C SER A 294 -25.17 -10.23 -4.92
N ARG A 295 -25.83 -9.40 -5.70
CA ARG A 295 -27.07 -9.73 -6.39
C ARG A 295 -27.20 -8.92 -7.66
N THR A 296 -27.41 -9.57 -8.79
CA THR A 296 -27.74 -8.86 -10.03
C THR A 296 -29.24 -8.59 -10.08
N LEU A 297 -29.59 -7.33 -10.31
CA LEU A 297 -30.93 -6.81 -10.43
C LEU A 297 -31.14 -6.30 -11.86
N PHE A 298 -32.32 -6.58 -12.43
CA PHE A 298 -32.66 -6.10 -13.78
C PHE A 298 -31.62 -6.44 -14.86
N ASP A 299 -30.88 -7.55 -14.66
CA ASP A 299 -29.88 -8.08 -15.59
C ASP A 299 -28.71 -7.10 -15.88
N MET A 300 -28.58 -5.99 -15.14
CA MET A 300 -27.58 -4.97 -15.40
C MET A 300 -27.00 -4.25 -14.17
N LEU A 301 -27.67 -4.29 -13.04
CA LEU A 301 -27.26 -3.58 -11.83
C LEU A 301 -26.90 -4.58 -10.74
N THR A 302 -25.66 -4.54 -10.25
CA THR A 302 -25.20 -5.49 -9.22
C THR A 302 -24.64 -4.72 -8.03
N PRO A 303 -25.41 -4.53 -6.94
CA PRO A 303 -24.85 -4.16 -5.66
C PRO A 303 -24.00 -5.30 -5.10
N HIS A 304 -22.91 -4.94 -4.41
CA HIS A 304 -22.00 -5.89 -3.79
C HIS A 304 -21.43 -5.35 -2.49
N LEU A 305 -21.17 -6.25 -1.56
CA LEU A 305 -20.51 -5.99 -0.30
C LEU A 305 -19.49 -7.09 -0.03
N ASN A 306 -18.26 -6.68 0.21
CA ASN A 306 -17.21 -7.55 0.74
C ASN A 306 -16.84 -7.03 2.13
N ILE A 307 -16.79 -7.90 3.13
CA ILE A 307 -16.43 -7.52 4.49
C ILE A 307 -15.63 -8.64 5.15
N GLY A 308 -14.53 -8.30 5.78
CA GLY A 308 -13.66 -9.27 6.44
C GLY A 308 -12.76 -8.64 7.47
N TYR A 309 -12.04 -9.50 8.17
CA TYR A 309 -11.04 -9.10 9.15
C TYR A 309 -9.67 -9.63 8.73
N GLU A 310 -8.70 -8.74 8.65
CA GLU A 310 -7.31 -9.05 8.36
C GLU A 310 -6.54 -9.19 9.67
N PHE A 311 -6.06 -10.40 9.93
CA PHE A 311 -5.15 -10.69 11.03
C PHE A 311 -3.72 -10.46 10.55
N ASN A 312 -3.03 -9.49 11.11
CA ASN A 312 -1.60 -9.32 10.91
C ASN A 312 -0.87 -10.19 11.96
N LEU A 313 -0.18 -11.24 11.50
CA LEU A 313 0.43 -12.24 12.38
C LEU A 313 1.70 -11.73 13.07
N ASP A 314 2.39 -10.78 12.46
CA ASP A 314 3.66 -10.23 12.94
C ASP A 314 3.46 -8.93 13.74
N ARG A 315 2.39 -8.16 13.41
CA ARG A 315 2.08 -6.87 14.03
C ARG A 315 0.59 -6.80 14.35
N GLY A 316 0.17 -7.48 15.41
CA GLY A 316 -1.24 -7.65 15.76
C GLY A 316 -2.06 -6.33 15.88
N HIS A 317 -1.42 -5.23 16.30
CA HIS A 317 -2.04 -3.90 16.37
C HIS A 317 -2.43 -3.31 15.01
N GLN A 318 -1.82 -3.77 13.91
CA GLN A 318 -2.17 -3.40 12.54
C GLN A 318 -3.25 -4.30 11.91
N SER A 319 -3.83 -5.23 12.69
CA SER A 319 -4.99 -6.02 12.23
C SER A 319 -6.19 -5.10 11.98
N ALA A 320 -6.97 -5.37 10.92
CA ALA A 320 -7.96 -4.42 10.45
C ALA A 320 -9.25 -5.07 9.96
N VAL A 321 -10.37 -4.38 10.17
CA VAL A 321 -11.59 -4.62 9.41
C VAL A 321 -11.41 -4.01 8.02
N GLN A 322 -11.64 -4.81 6.96
CA GLN A 322 -11.65 -4.33 5.58
C GLN A 322 -13.02 -4.55 4.97
N TYR A 323 -13.49 -3.57 4.23
CA TYR A 323 -14.75 -3.65 3.51
C TYR A 323 -14.71 -2.93 2.17
N VAL A 324 -15.47 -3.47 1.22
CA VAL A 324 -15.75 -2.81 -0.05
C VAL A 324 -17.25 -2.85 -0.27
N LEU A 325 -17.85 -1.68 -0.40
CA LEU A 325 -19.27 -1.51 -0.75
C LEU A 325 -19.33 -0.84 -2.12
N GLY A 326 -20.13 -1.37 -3.03
CA GLY A 326 -20.23 -0.77 -4.34
C GLY A 326 -21.41 -1.27 -5.16
N VAL A 327 -21.48 -0.72 -6.35
CA VAL A 327 -22.45 -1.09 -7.37
C VAL A 327 -21.76 -1.05 -8.73
N ASP A 328 -22.03 -2.06 -9.53
CA ASP A 328 -21.72 -2.03 -10.95
C ASP A 328 -22.98 -2.04 -11.80
N VAL A 329 -22.94 -1.27 -12.88
CA VAL A 329 -24.03 -1.11 -13.85
C VAL A 329 -23.47 -1.30 -15.25
N GLY A 330 -24.08 -2.18 -16.02
CA GLY A 330 -23.68 -2.39 -17.40
C GLY A 330 -24.14 -3.68 -18.01
N THR A 331 -23.48 -4.03 -19.10
CA THR A 331 -23.79 -5.19 -19.92
C THR A 331 -22.56 -6.09 -20.05
N ALA A 332 -22.68 -7.17 -20.79
CA ALA A 332 -21.56 -8.04 -21.16
C ALA A 332 -20.50 -7.37 -22.06
N THR A 333 -20.72 -6.15 -22.54
CA THR A 333 -19.80 -5.39 -23.40
C THR A 333 -19.08 -4.29 -22.64
N TRP A 334 -19.77 -3.58 -21.76
CA TRP A 334 -19.21 -2.52 -20.95
C TRP A 334 -19.90 -2.47 -19.59
N THR A 335 -19.17 -2.05 -18.58
CA THR A 335 -19.68 -1.89 -17.20
C THR A 335 -18.98 -0.72 -16.55
N VAL A 336 -19.74 0.11 -15.84
CA VAL A 336 -19.23 1.15 -14.94
C VAL A 336 -19.43 0.67 -13.52
N ALA A 337 -18.41 0.82 -12.67
CA ALA A 337 -18.47 0.47 -11.25
C ALA A 337 -18.04 1.64 -10.38
N GLY A 338 -18.83 1.90 -9.32
CA GLY A 338 -18.52 2.82 -8.24
C GLY A 338 -18.39 2.04 -6.93
N GLU A 339 -17.29 2.27 -6.20
CA GLU A 339 -16.97 1.51 -4.99
C GLU A 339 -16.43 2.40 -3.88
N LEU A 340 -16.72 2.05 -2.64
CA LEU A 340 -16.13 2.57 -1.42
C LEU A 340 -15.24 1.49 -0.81
N LEU A 341 -13.95 1.78 -0.67
CA LEU A 341 -12.96 0.88 -0.08
C LEU A 341 -12.57 1.41 1.29
N GLY A 342 -12.81 0.63 2.33
CA GLY A 342 -12.52 1.01 3.70
C GLY A 342 -11.60 0.00 4.40
N ARG A 343 -10.69 0.54 5.23
CA ARG A 343 -9.84 -0.21 6.15
C ARG A 343 -9.85 0.49 7.50
N HIS A 344 -10.14 -0.24 8.56
CA HIS A 344 -10.17 0.28 9.93
C HIS A 344 -9.37 -0.63 10.85
N GLU A 345 -8.39 -0.09 11.56
CA GLU A 345 -7.55 -0.75 12.56
C GLU A 345 -8.11 -0.52 13.96
N PRO A 346 -8.84 -1.47 14.57
CA PRO A 346 -9.52 -1.24 15.85
C PRO A 346 -8.56 -1.07 17.03
N ALA A 347 -7.35 -1.61 16.92
CA ALA A 347 -6.31 -1.55 17.94
C ALA A 347 -5.20 -0.55 17.61
N GLY A 348 -5.41 0.29 16.58
CA GLY A 348 -4.47 1.31 16.17
C GLY A 348 -4.29 2.39 17.23
N ASP A 349 -3.17 3.06 17.18
CA ASP A 349 -2.78 4.16 18.09
C ASP A 349 -3.06 5.56 17.47
N GLY A 350 -4.05 5.65 16.61
CA GLY A 350 -4.47 6.85 15.89
C GLY A 350 -3.82 7.02 14.51
N ILE A 351 -2.90 6.14 14.12
CA ILE A 351 -2.16 6.23 12.86
C ILE A 351 -2.76 5.27 11.86
N GLY A 352 -3.44 5.81 10.85
CA GLY A 352 -4.07 5.02 9.80
C GLY A 352 -5.27 4.19 10.28
N ASP A 353 -5.87 4.55 11.41
CA ASP A 353 -7.00 3.84 12.00
C ASP A 353 -8.17 3.65 11.04
N HIS A 354 -8.41 4.64 10.21
CA HIS A 354 -9.49 4.55 9.24
C HIS A 354 -9.10 5.17 7.91
N ILE A 355 -8.94 4.34 6.89
CA ILE A 355 -8.67 4.74 5.51
C ILE A 355 -9.91 4.48 4.67
N LEU A 356 -10.42 5.51 3.99
CA LEU A 356 -11.59 5.42 3.11
C LEU A 356 -11.28 6.03 1.76
N ASN A 357 -11.43 5.24 0.69
CA ASN A 357 -11.29 5.67 -0.69
C ASN A 357 -12.61 5.50 -1.45
N GLY A 358 -12.92 6.46 -2.31
CA GLY A 358 -13.90 6.31 -3.37
C GLY A 358 -13.22 5.86 -4.65
N SER A 359 -13.84 4.98 -5.39
CA SER A 359 -13.36 4.41 -6.64
C SER A 359 -14.44 4.52 -7.72
N LEU A 360 -14.05 4.93 -8.92
CA LEU A 360 -14.89 4.93 -10.10
C LEU A 360 -14.09 4.39 -11.29
N GLY A 361 -14.68 3.48 -12.03
CA GLY A 361 -14.00 2.96 -13.20
C GLY A 361 -14.91 2.24 -14.18
N VAL A 362 -14.32 1.80 -15.27
CA VAL A 362 -14.98 1.17 -16.40
C VAL A 362 -14.28 -0.11 -16.79
N LYS A 363 -15.05 -1.12 -17.13
CA LYS A 363 -14.61 -2.33 -17.83
C LYS A 363 -15.23 -2.38 -19.21
N TRP A 364 -14.45 -2.81 -20.17
CA TRP A 364 -14.83 -2.98 -21.55
C TRP A 364 -14.38 -4.33 -22.09
N ASN A 365 -15.25 -5.01 -22.81
CA ASN A 365 -15.00 -6.30 -23.47
C ASN A 365 -14.86 -6.07 -24.99
N PRO A 366 -13.65 -5.76 -25.50
CA PRO A 366 -13.45 -5.59 -26.93
C PRO A 366 -13.54 -6.91 -27.72
N TRP A 367 -13.16 -8.01 -27.11
CA TRP A 367 -13.22 -9.37 -27.69
C TRP A 367 -13.69 -10.36 -26.67
N LYS A 368 -14.52 -11.30 -27.04
CA LYS A 368 -15.26 -12.26 -26.21
C LYS A 368 -14.62 -12.71 -24.88
N GLN A 369 -13.31 -12.85 -24.83
CA GLN A 369 -12.56 -13.39 -23.67
C GLN A 369 -11.61 -12.35 -23.05
N LEU A 370 -11.40 -11.20 -23.71
CA LEU A 370 -10.54 -10.13 -23.24
C LEU A 370 -11.36 -9.01 -22.64
N LEU A 371 -11.02 -8.65 -21.41
CA LEU A 371 -11.49 -7.47 -20.71
C LEU A 371 -10.36 -6.47 -20.57
N VAL A 372 -10.66 -5.20 -20.72
CA VAL A 372 -9.79 -4.10 -20.32
C VAL A 372 -10.48 -3.24 -19.29
N LEU A 373 -9.72 -2.68 -18.37
CA LEU A 373 -10.26 -1.84 -17.31
C LEU A 373 -9.43 -0.57 -17.10
N ALA A 374 -10.12 0.47 -16.67
CA ALA A 374 -9.52 1.71 -16.19
C ALA A 374 -10.27 2.19 -14.95
N ASN A 375 -9.53 2.64 -13.96
CA ASN A 375 -10.07 3.08 -12.67
C ASN A 375 -9.32 4.29 -12.13
N ALA A 376 -10.06 5.16 -11.43
CA ALA A 376 -9.51 6.24 -10.61
C ALA A 376 -10.04 6.11 -9.18
N GLN A 377 -9.17 6.24 -8.18
CA GLN A 377 -9.53 6.31 -6.78
C GLN A 377 -9.10 7.64 -6.18
N VAL A 378 -9.91 8.16 -5.28
CA VAL A 378 -9.66 9.39 -4.52
C VAL A 378 -9.90 9.14 -3.03
N PRO A 379 -9.17 9.82 -2.12
CA PRO A 379 -9.39 9.69 -0.71
C PRO A 379 -10.67 10.43 -0.27
N PHE A 380 -11.48 9.80 0.56
CA PHE A 380 -12.64 10.44 1.20
C PHE A 380 -12.31 11.00 2.58
N ASN A 381 -11.20 10.56 3.17
CA ASN A 381 -10.62 11.18 4.35
C ASN A 381 -9.11 11.37 4.14
N ARG A 382 -8.54 12.40 4.75
CA ARG A 382 -7.12 12.77 4.61
C ARG A 382 -6.37 12.81 5.94
N ASN A 383 -7.09 12.67 7.06
CA ASN A 383 -6.55 12.87 8.40
C ASN A 383 -5.97 11.59 9.02
N SER A 384 -6.00 10.47 8.29
CA SER A 384 -5.51 9.19 8.79
C SER A 384 -4.58 8.53 7.77
N GLY A 385 -3.44 8.08 8.22
CA GLY A 385 -2.45 7.36 7.44
C GLY A 385 -1.86 8.14 6.27
N LEU A 386 -1.24 7.42 5.39
CA LEU A 386 -0.61 7.94 4.17
C LEU A 386 -1.64 8.00 3.04
N ARG A 387 -1.78 9.16 2.37
CA ARG A 387 -2.85 9.39 1.38
C ARG A 387 -2.28 9.90 0.06
N SER A 388 -2.90 9.43 -1.02
CA SER A 388 -2.68 9.91 -2.38
C SER A 388 -3.93 10.63 -2.86
N ASP A 389 -3.78 11.77 -3.50
CA ASP A 389 -4.91 12.55 -4.05
C ASP A 389 -5.59 11.82 -5.21
N LEU A 390 -4.82 11.04 -5.96
CA LEU A 390 -5.32 10.27 -7.09
C LEU A 390 -4.49 8.99 -7.28
N ILE A 391 -5.19 7.86 -7.37
CA ILE A 391 -4.62 6.57 -7.73
C ILE A 391 -5.26 6.13 -9.05
N LEU A 392 -4.44 5.83 -10.05
CA LEU A 392 -4.92 5.35 -11.35
C LEU A 392 -4.51 3.90 -11.57
N THR A 393 -5.48 3.10 -12.02
CA THR A 393 -5.26 1.68 -12.34
C THR A 393 -5.77 1.36 -13.74
N PHE A 394 -4.97 0.67 -14.51
CA PHE A 394 -5.31 0.10 -15.81
C PHE A 394 -5.06 -1.40 -15.78
N GLY A 395 -5.86 -2.16 -16.47
CA GLY A 395 -5.67 -3.60 -16.47
C GLY A 395 -6.33 -4.32 -17.64
N ALA A 396 -6.00 -5.60 -17.73
CA ALA A 396 -6.59 -6.52 -18.69
C ALA A 396 -6.81 -7.89 -18.05
N GLU A 397 -7.91 -8.54 -18.41
CA GLU A 397 -8.24 -9.89 -17.97
C GLU A 397 -8.50 -10.77 -19.21
N TYR A 398 -8.05 -12.01 -19.16
CA TYR A 398 -8.32 -13.00 -20.20
C TYR A 398 -8.76 -14.32 -19.58
N SER A 399 -9.93 -14.82 -20.03
CA SER A 399 -10.52 -16.07 -19.53
C SER A 399 -10.45 -17.18 -20.57
N PHE A 400 -10.06 -18.37 -20.10
CA PHE A 400 -9.95 -19.61 -20.92
C PHE A 400 -11.04 -20.60 -20.58
#